data_e51426d82c16279bbd901b1ea4405b6e
#
_entry.id   e51426d82c16279bbd901b1ea4405b6e
#
_cell.length_a   1.000
_cell.length_b   1.000
_cell.length_c   1.000
_cell.angle_alpha   90.00
_cell.angle_beta   90.00
_cell.angle_gamma   90.00
#
_symmetry.space_group_name_H-M   'P 1'
#
loop_
_entity.id
_entity.type
_entity.pdbx_description
1 polymer ?
#
loop_
_entity_poly.entity_id
_entity_poly.type
_entity_poly.pdbx_seq_one_letter_code
_entity_poly.pdbx_strand_id
1 'polypeptide(L)'
;MSVILTATQKEVIRKIIYAVETGGQVYGNVRYDDFTEAYANSSIEHAITIGGGAWYATEAQRLLKLIRTKNPTVFKKLDTAGIGIDLDTKNWATYKVQKGSDKAKCIQKIIGSATGIKCQDLLIDEQMQAYVDEVSALGVADIQALLMCANFRHQGGLSAVKR
;
A
#
# COMPACT_ATOMS: atom_id res chain seq x y z
N MET A 1 19.90 -15.44 10.98
CA MET A 1 18.97 -16.28 10.21
C MET A 1 17.79 -15.41 9.83
N SER A 2 17.39 -15.38 8.56
CA SER A 2 16.19 -14.65 8.14
C SER A 2 14.94 -15.37 8.67
N VAL A 3 14.04 -14.64 9.31
CA VAL A 3 12.77 -15.16 9.83
C VAL A 3 11.73 -15.03 8.71
N ILE A 4 11.24 -16.14 8.18
CA ILE A 4 10.21 -16.15 7.15
C ILE A 4 8.83 -16.15 7.80
N LEU A 5 8.00 -15.14 7.50
CA LEU A 5 6.64 -15.04 8.01
C LEU A 5 5.73 -16.13 7.43
N THR A 6 5.02 -16.83 8.30
CA THR A 6 3.95 -17.76 7.90
C THR A 6 2.75 -17.01 7.32
N ALA A 7 1.85 -17.73 6.62
CA ALA A 7 0.62 -17.16 6.08
C ALA A 7 -0.24 -16.48 7.16
N THR A 8 -0.38 -17.11 8.33
CA THR A 8 -1.12 -16.56 9.48
C THR A 8 -0.48 -15.28 10.01
N GLN A 9 0.84 -15.22 10.14
CA GLN A 9 1.55 -14.02 10.60
C GLN A 9 1.41 -12.87 9.60
N LYS A 10 1.49 -13.16 8.30
CA LYS A 10 1.24 -12.19 7.24
C LYS A 10 -0.20 -11.64 7.30
N GLU A 11 -1.18 -12.49 7.52
CA GLU A 11 -2.58 -12.07 7.68
C GLU A 11 -2.77 -11.15 8.89
N VAL A 12 -2.18 -11.50 10.03
CA VAL A 12 -2.24 -10.68 11.26
C VAL A 12 -1.63 -9.31 11.02
N ILE A 13 -0.42 -9.24 10.47
CA ILE A 13 0.25 -7.95 10.24
C ILE A 13 -0.47 -7.10 9.21
N ARG A 14 -1.03 -7.68 8.14
CA ARG A 14 -1.89 -6.96 7.19
C ARG A 14 -3.08 -6.31 7.88
N LYS A 15 -3.80 -7.06 8.71
CA LYS A 15 -4.96 -6.55 9.45
C LYS A 15 -4.61 -5.40 10.38
N ILE A 16 -3.42 -5.42 10.97
CA ILE A 16 -2.91 -4.31 11.78
C ILE A 16 -2.62 -3.09 10.90
N ILE A 17 -1.81 -3.25 9.86
CA ILE A 17 -1.39 -2.14 8.99
C ILE A 17 -2.60 -1.47 8.34
N TYR A 18 -3.47 -2.24 7.70
CA TYR A 18 -4.66 -1.69 7.05
C TYR A 18 -5.60 -0.98 8.02
N ALA A 19 -5.74 -1.50 9.24
CA ALA A 19 -6.55 -0.85 10.27
C ALA A 19 -5.97 0.51 10.69
N VAL A 20 -4.66 0.63 10.75
CA VAL A 20 -3.98 1.90 11.05
C VAL A 20 -4.11 2.88 9.90
N GLU A 21 -3.87 2.43 8.67
CA GLU A 21 -3.82 3.30 7.49
C GLU A 21 -5.22 3.77 7.03
N THR A 22 -6.21 2.89 7.00
CA THR A 22 -7.52 3.22 6.41
C THR A 22 -8.72 2.74 7.22
N GLY A 23 -8.53 1.87 8.20
CA GLY A 23 -9.60 1.20 8.93
C GLY A 23 -10.09 1.91 10.18
N GLY A 24 -9.68 3.16 10.44
CA GLY A 24 -10.05 3.89 11.65
C GLY A 24 -9.51 3.25 12.94
N GLN A 25 -8.38 2.53 12.83
CA GLN A 25 -7.70 1.82 13.93
C GLN A 25 -8.50 0.65 14.52
N VAL A 26 -9.45 0.11 13.77
CA VAL A 26 -10.20 -1.09 14.15
C VAL A 26 -9.59 -2.31 13.48
N TYR A 27 -9.03 -3.22 14.25
CA TYR A 27 -8.36 -4.43 13.74
C TYR A 27 -9.22 -5.19 12.73
N GLY A 28 -8.63 -5.50 11.59
CA GLY A 28 -9.27 -6.20 10.48
C GLY A 28 -10.06 -5.31 9.52
N ASN A 29 -10.34 -4.06 9.89
CA ASN A 29 -10.93 -3.10 8.95
C ASN A 29 -9.89 -2.67 7.92
N VAL A 30 -10.36 -2.49 6.68
CA VAL A 30 -9.53 -1.99 5.58
C VAL A 30 -10.40 -1.35 4.51
N ARG A 31 -9.88 -0.29 3.90
CA ARG A 31 -10.49 0.34 2.74
C ARG A 31 -9.54 0.16 1.56
N TYR A 32 -9.71 -0.94 0.83
CA TYR A 32 -8.91 -1.24 -0.36
C TYR A 32 -9.06 -0.21 -1.48
N ASP A 33 -10.19 0.48 -1.53
CA ASP A 33 -10.51 1.54 -2.48
C ASP A 33 -10.22 2.95 -1.96
N ASP A 34 -9.42 3.07 -0.87
CA ASP A 34 -9.11 4.39 -0.31
C ASP A 34 -8.37 5.26 -1.32
N PHE A 35 -8.70 6.55 -1.31
CA PHE A 35 -8.12 7.53 -2.20
C PHE A 35 -7.98 8.88 -1.50
N THR A 36 -6.76 9.38 -1.47
CA THR A 36 -6.42 10.70 -0.93
C THR A 36 -5.73 11.52 -2.02
N GLU A 37 -6.22 12.73 -2.25
CA GLU A 37 -5.62 13.65 -3.21
C GLU A 37 -4.35 14.32 -2.66
N ALA A 38 -3.53 14.86 -3.53
CA ALA A 38 -2.33 15.60 -3.14
C ALA A 38 -2.68 16.76 -2.20
N TYR A 39 -1.84 16.99 -1.20
CA TYR A 39 -1.97 18.04 -0.17
C TYR A 39 -3.15 17.90 0.80
N ALA A 40 -3.94 16.83 0.74
CA ALA A 40 -5.10 16.67 1.62
C ALA A 40 -4.70 16.51 3.10
N ASN A 41 -3.62 15.77 3.38
CA ASN A 41 -3.17 15.50 4.74
C ASN A 41 -1.97 16.36 5.15
N SER A 42 -1.14 16.77 4.18
CA SER A 42 0.10 17.49 4.45
C SER A 42 0.52 18.34 3.24
N SER A 43 1.08 19.52 3.50
CA SER A 43 1.63 20.40 2.46
C SER A 43 2.85 19.84 1.72
N ILE A 44 3.44 18.76 2.22
CA ILE A 44 4.57 18.07 1.58
C ILE A 44 4.16 16.86 0.74
N GLU A 45 2.89 16.47 0.79
CA GLU A 45 2.37 15.35 -0.02
C GLU A 45 1.95 15.84 -1.41
N HIS A 46 2.88 15.83 -2.35
CA HIS A 46 2.71 16.40 -3.69
C HIS A 46 2.00 15.48 -4.70
N ALA A 47 1.65 14.27 -4.31
CA ALA A 47 1.01 13.27 -5.16
C ALA A 47 -0.14 12.57 -4.45
N ILE A 48 -0.91 11.77 -5.20
CA ILE A 48 -1.99 10.96 -4.63
C ILE A 48 -1.45 9.83 -3.75
N THR A 49 -2.28 9.44 -2.78
CA THR A 49 -2.14 8.24 -1.96
C THR A 49 -3.34 7.32 -2.21
N ILE A 50 -3.12 6.02 -2.39
CA ILE A 50 -4.19 5.07 -2.75
C ILE A 50 -4.09 3.75 -1.99
N GLY A 51 -5.25 3.11 -1.79
CA GLY A 51 -5.37 1.74 -1.29
C GLY A 51 -5.18 1.58 0.21
N GLY A 52 -5.38 0.34 0.68
CA GLY A 52 -5.38 -0.02 2.09
C GLY A 52 -4.05 0.15 2.80
N GLY A 53 -2.94 0.10 2.08
CA GLY A 53 -1.59 0.31 2.61
C GLY A 53 -1.06 1.74 2.41
N ALA A 54 -1.93 2.69 2.04
CA ALA A 54 -1.59 4.09 1.82
C ALA A 54 -0.39 4.29 0.87
N TRP A 55 -0.40 3.61 -0.29
CA TRP A 55 0.67 3.74 -1.27
C TRP A 55 0.71 5.15 -1.87
N TYR A 56 1.80 5.86 -1.62
CA TYR A 56 2.03 7.23 -2.04
C TYR A 56 2.85 7.32 -3.32
N ALA A 57 2.51 8.24 -4.21
CA ALA A 57 3.33 8.66 -5.35
C ALA A 57 3.77 7.49 -6.25
N THR A 58 5.07 7.21 -6.34
CA THR A 58 5.63 6.12 -7.16
C THR A 58 5.24 4.73 -6.68
N GLU A 59 4.94 4.55 -5.40
CA GLU A 59 4.39 3.28 -4.90
C GLU A 59 2.94 3.08 -5.34
N ALA A 60 2.14 4.14 -5.46
CA ALA A 60 0.83 4.09 -6.10
C ALA A 60 0.92 3.66 -7.57
N GLN A 61 1.90 4.19 -8.31
CA GLN A 61 2.19 3.75 -9.68
C GLN A 61 2.57 2.27 -9.73
N ARG A 62 3.44 1.83 -8.82
CA ARG A 62 3.88 0.42 -8.72
C ARG A 62 2.69 -0.51 -8.51
N LEU A 63 1.78 -0.18 -7.59
CA LEU A 63 0.56 -0.96 -7.35
C LEU A 63 -0.30 -1.07 -8.61
N LEU A 64 -0.60 0.04 -9.27
CA LEU A 64 -1.43 0.05 -10.47
C LEU A 64 -0.77 -0.70 -11.65
N LYS A 65 0.55 -0.58 -11.83
CA LYS A 65 1.31 -1.37 -12.80
C LYS A 65 1.25 -2.87 -12.49
N LEU A 66 1.35 -3.25 -11.23
CA LEU A 66 1.22 -4.65 -10.80
C LEU A 66 -0.18 -5.19 -11.14
N ILE A 67 -1.25 -4.44 -10.84
CA ILE A 67 -2.63 -4.82 -11.17
C ILE A 67 -2.78 -5.01 -12.69
N ARG A 68 -2.28 -4.06 -13.48
CA ARG A 68 -2.28 -4.13 -14.95
C ARG A 68 -1.56 -5.38 -15.46
N THR A 69 -0.42 -5.71 -14.90
CA THR A 69 0.38 -6.89 -15.29
C THR A 69 -0.31 -8.20 -14.89
N LYS A 70 -0.89 -8.27 -13.68
CA LYS A 70 -1.55 -9.47 -13.17
C LYS A 70 -2.85 -9.79 -13.90
N ASN A 71 -3.60 -8.77 -14.33
CA ASN A 71 -4.83 -8.97 -15.10
C ASN A 71 -5.08 -7.81 -16.08
N PRO A 72 -4.41 -7.80 -17.25
CA PRO A 72 -4.52 -6.73 -18.22
C PRO A 72 -5.94 -6.57 -18.77
N THR A 73 -6.70 -7.65 -18.88
CA THR A 73 -8.09 -7.62 -19.38
C THR A 73 -9.00 -6.88 -18.40
N VAL A 74 -8.94 -7.21 -17.11
CA VAL A 74 -9.73 -6.53 -16.08
C VAL A 74 -9.29 -5.08 -15.95
N PHE A 75 -7.97 -4.80 -15.95
CA PHE A 75 -7.46 -3.44 -15.90
C PHE A 75 -8.03 -2.61 -17.05
N LYS A 76 -7.90 -3.08 -18.30
CA LYS A 76 -8.42 -2.38 -19.49
C LYS A 76 -9.92 -2.14 -19.43
N LYS A 77 -10.71 -3.11 -18.92
CA LYS A 77 -12.16 -2.97 -18.75
C LYS A 77 -12.52 -1.89 -17.72
N LEU A 78 -11.76 -1.75 -16.66
CA LEU A 78 -12.01 -0.79 -15.58
C LEU A 78 -11.42 0.60 -15.87
N ASP A 79 -10.39 0.66 -16.71
CA ASP A 79 -9.71 1.93 -17.06
C ASP A 79 -10.53 2.77 -18.04
N THR A 80 -11.55 3.42 -17.52
CA THR A 80 -12.45 4.32 -18.28
C THR A 80 -11.94 5.76 -18.36
N ALA A 81 -10.81 6.08 -17.69
CA ALA A 81 -10.31 7.45 -17.58
C ALA A 81 -8.83 7.61 -18.02
N GLY A 82 -8.27 6.58 -18.68
CA GLY A 82 -6.93 6.63 -19.25
C GLY A 82 -5.80 6.52 -18.21
N ILE A 83 -6.04 5.81 -17.11
CA ILE A 83 -5.02 5.58 -16.07
C ILE A 83 -3.83 4.81 -16.64
N GLY A 84 -4.07 3.85 -17.55
CA GLY A 84 -3.01 3.10 -18.23
C GLY A 84 -2.05 4.00 -19.01
N ILE A 85 -2.56 5.05 -19.67
CA ILE A 85 -1.75 6.05 -20.36
C ILE A 85 -0.95 6.88 -19.34
N ASP A 86 -1.61 7.33 -18.26
CA ASP A 86 -0.95 8.12 -17.21
C ASP A 86 0.17 7.32 -16.51
N LEU A 87 0.02 6.00 -16.35
CA LEU A 87 1.06 5.13 -15.79
C LEU A 87 2.37 5.15 -16.60
N ASP A 88 2.27 5.34 -17.91
CA ASP A 88 3.41 5.27 -18.82
C ASP A 88 3.96 6.66 -19.20
N THR A 89 3.17 7.74 -19.00
CA THR A 89 3.52 9.08 -19.50
C THR A 89 3.65 10.14 -18.41
N LYS A 90 3.08 9.96 -17.22
CA LYS A 90 3.09 10.97 -16.16
C LYS A 90 4.19 10.73 -15.12
N ASN A 91 4.66 11.82 -14.53
CA ASN A 91 5.55 11.76 -13.36
C ASN A 91 4.71 11.50 -12.09
N TRP A 92 4.79 10.28 -11.57
CA TRP A 92 4.01 9.88 -10.40
C TRP A 92 4.54 10.43 -9.09
N ALA A 93 5.77 10.92 -9.02
CA ALA A 93 6.27 11.62 -7.83
C ALA A 93 5.47 12.90 -7.51
N THR A 94 4.81 13.46 -8.52
CA THR A 94 3.99 14.68 -8.41
C THR A 94 2.62 14.53 -9.08
N TYR A 95 2.15 13.29 -9.25
CA TYR A 95 0.89 13.00 -9.93
C TYR A 95 -0.30 13.41 -9.07
N LYS A 96 -1.11 14.33 -9.60
CA LYS A 96 -2.26 14.90 -8.91
C LYS A 96 -3.54 14.50 -9.61
N VAL A 97 -4.50 14.04 -8.84
CA VAL A 97 -5.86 13.75 -9.28
C VAL A 97 -6.81 14.28 -8.20
N GLN A 98 -7.77 15.06 -8.60
CA GLN A 98 -8.77 15.62 -7.70
C GLN A 98 -9.70 14.52 -7.18
N LYS A 99 -9.98 14.52 -5.87
CA LYS A 99 -10.93 13.60 -5.24
C LYS A 99 -12.32 13.77 -5.86
N GLY A 100 -12.99 12.66 -6.13
CA GLY A 100 -14.32 12.64 -6.76
C GLY A 100 -14.32 12.80 -8.28
N SER A 101 -13.19 13.10 -8.93
CA SER A 101 -13.08 13.14 -10.39
C SER A 101 -13.26 11.74 -11.01
N ASP A 102 -13.47 11.68 -12.33
CA ASP A 102 -13.58 10.40 -13.04
C ASP A 102 -12.29 9.56 -12.95
N LYS A 103 -11.13 10.23 -12.95
CA LYS A 103 -9.85 9.55 -12.73
C LYS A 103 -9.75 8.95 -11.32
N ALA A 104 -10.15 9.69 -10.28
CA ALA A 104 -10.16 9.18 -8.91
C ALA A 104 -11.08 7.96 -8.77
N LYS A 105 -12.32 8.07 -9.29
CA LYS A 105 -13.29 6.96 -9.30
C LYS A 105 -12.79 5.75 -10.08
N CYS A 106 -12.08 5.99 -11.20
CA CYS A 106 -11.48 4.93 -11.99
C CYS A 106 -10.38 4.20 -11.21
N ILE A 107 -9.46 4.95 -10.58
CA ILE A 107 -8.42 4.38 -9.72
C ILE A 107 -9.04 3.55 -8.59
N GLN A 108 -10.04 4.09 -7.88
CA GLN A 108 -10.75 3.39 -6.80
C GLN A 108 -11.37 2.06 -7.28
N LYS A 109 -12.00 2.03 -8.46
CA LYS A 109 -12.54 0.80 -9.05
C LYS A 109 -11.44 -0.22 -9.38
N ILE A 110 -10.31 0.23 -9.90
CA ILE A 110 -9.18 -0.64 -10.25
C ILE A 110 -8.59 -1.27 -8.98
N ILE A 111 -8.26 -0.48 -7.96
CA ILE A 111 -7.65 -0.96 -6.72
C ILE A 111 -8.62 -1.77 -5.85
N GLY A 112 -9.91 -1.43 -5.86
CA GLY A 112 -10.98 -2.16 -5.15
C GLY A 112 -11.43 -3.44 -5.87
N SER A 113 -10.95 -3.72 -7.09
CA SER A 113 -11.26 -4.97 -7.80
C SER A 113 -10.64 -6.18 -7.11
N ALA A 114 -11.16 -7.39 -7.39
CA ALA A 114 -10.60 -8.63 -6.84
C ALA A 114 -9.09 -8.78 -7.15
N THR A 115 -8.64 -8.35 -8.33
CA THR A 115 -7.21 -8.33 -8.67
C THR A 115 -6.47 -7.26 -7.90
N GLY A 116 -7.06 -6.06 -7.74
CA GLY A 116 -6.49 -4.97 -6.97
C GLY A 116 -6.24 -5.34 -5.51
N ILE A 117 -7.23 -5.94 -4.86
CA ILE A 117 -7.13 -6.44 -3.48
C ILE A 117 -5.98 -7.45 -3.33
N LYS A 118 -5.91 -8.46 -4.21
CA LYS A 118 -4.83 -9.45 -4.18
C LYS A 118 -3.45 -8.81 -4.39
N CYS A 119 -3.34 -7.81 -5.26
CA CYS A 119 -2.07 -7.11 -5.48
C CYS A 119 -1.66 -6.27 -4.27
N GLN A 120 -2.62 -5.64 -3.58
CA GLN A 120 -2.36 -4.90 -2.35
C GLN A 120 -1.84 -5.83 -1.24
N ASP A 121 -2.51 -6.97 -1.02
CA ASP A 121 -2.08 -7.96 -0.03
C ASP A 121 -0.67 -8.50 -0.34
N LEU A 122 -0.37 -8.76 -1.61
CA LEU A 122 0.95 -9.20 -2.04
C LEU A 122 2.03 -8.16 -1.72
N LEU A 123 1.80 -6.89 -2.04
CA LEU A 123 2.76 -5.82 -1.79
C LEU A 123 3.01 -5.59 -0.30
N ILE A 124 1.95 -5.64 0.53
CA ILE A 124 2.12 -5.53 1.99
C ILE A 124 2.90 -6.73 2.52
N ASP A 125 2.63 -7.94 2.06
CA ASP A 125 3.36 -9.15 2.49
C ASP A 125 4.86 -9.06 2.17
N GLU A 126 5.21 -8.61 0.96
CA GLU A 126 6.59 -8.39 0.55
C GLU A 126 7.27 -7.30 1.41
N GLN A 127 6.58 -6.19 1.64
CA GLN A 127 7.09 -5.07 2.41
C GLN A 127 7.30 -5.44 3.89
N MET A 128 6.34 -6.14 4.49
CA MET A 128 6.46 -6.58 5.87
C MET A 128 7.55 -7.63 6.05
N GLN A 129 7.73 -8.53 5.10
CA GLN A 129 8.86 -9.47 5.15
C GLN A 129 10.20 -8.71 5.11
N ALA A 130 10.33 -7.71 4.25
CA ALA A 130 11.54 -6.88 4.19
C ALA A 130 11.79 -6.14 5.52
N TYR A 131 10.75 -5.60 6.16
CA TYR A 131 10.88 -4.93 7.45
C TYR A 131 11.24 -5.90 8.59
N VAL A 132 10.69 -7.11 8.58
CA VAL A 132 11.07 -8.17 9.52
C VAL A 132 12.56 -8.53 9.35
N ASP A 133 13.04 -8.63 8.11
CA ASP A 133 14.46 -8.91 7.84
C ASP A 133 15.36 -7.77 8.35
N GLU A 134 14.98 -6.50 8.11
CA GLU A 134 15.71 -5.33 8.64
C GLU A 134 15.77 -5.34 10.18
N VAL A 135 14.64 -5.61 10.84
CA VAL A 135 14.55 -5.60 12.31
C VAL A 135 15.28 -6.80 12.92
N SER A 136 15.18 -7.97 12.29
CA SER A 136 15.92 -9.17 12.71
C SER A 136 17.45 -8.95 12.67
N ALA A 137 17.92 -8.17 11.70
CA ALA A 137 19.33 -7.80 11.61
C ALA A 137 19.80 -6.91 12.78
N LEU A 138 18.89 -6.27 13.51
CA LEU A 138 19.16 -5.51 14.73
C LEU A 138 19.23 -6.40 16.00
N GLY A 139 19.06 -7.74 15.85
CA GLY A 139 19.13 -8.70 16.94
C GLY A 139 17.79 -9.05 17.58
N VAL A 140 16.66 -8.56 17.06
CA VAL A 140 15.34 -8.95 17.54
C VAL A 140 15.01 -10.35 16.99
N ALA A 141 14.73 -11.31 17.87
CA ALA A 141 14.48 -12.71 17.51
C ALA A 141 13.05 -13.18 17.82
N ASP A 142 12.40 -12.57 18.80
CA ASP A 142 11.02 -12.91 19.16
C ASP A 142 10.04 -12.48 18.07
N ILE A 143 9.16 -13.39 17.65
CA ILE A 143 8.27 -13.16 16.51
C ILE A 143 7.25 -12.04 16.76
N GLN A 144 6.73 -11.91 17.97
CA GLN A 144 5.77 -10.85 18.29
C GLN A 144 6.46 -9.48 18.28
N ALA A 145 7.67 -9.41 18.85
CA ALA A 145 8.48 -8.20 18.80
C ALA A 145 8.86 -7.84 17.35
N LEU A 146 9.21 -8.81 16.50
CA LEU A 146 9.48 -8.58 15.08
C LEU A 146 8.27 -7.98 14.34
N LEU A 147 7.06 -8.51 14.57
CA LEU A 147 5.85 -7.98 13.94
C LEU A 147 5.51 -6.56 14.44
N MET A 148 5.67 -6.30 15.75
CA MET A 148 5.50 -4.95 16.30
C MET A 148 6.50 -3.97 15.71
N CYS A 149 7.77 -4.34 15.67
CA CYS A 149 8.82 -3.49 15.12
C CYS A 149 8.65 -3.26 13.61
N ALA A 150 8.18 -4.27 12.85
CA ALA A 150 7.84 -4.11 11.44
C ALA A 150 6.71 -3.08 11.24
N ASN A 151 5.69 -3.09 12.12
CA ASN A 151 4.66 -2.06 12.11
C ASN A 151 5.23 -0.67 12.43
N PHE A 152 6.08 -0.53 13.45
CA PHE A 152 6.74 0.75 13.76
C PHE A 152 7.64 1.20 12.60
N ARG A 153 8.33 0.28 11.94
CA ARG A 153 9.12 0.57 10.74
C ARG A 153 8.26 1.12 9.60
N HIS A 154 7.08 0.57 9.42
CA HIS A 154 6.11 1.05 8.43
C HIS A 154 5.65 2.49 8.75
N GLN A 155 5.29 2.77 10.00
CA GLN A 155 4.75 4.05 10.43
C GLN A 155 5.80 5.19 10.50
N GLY A 156 6.98 4.91 10.97
CA GLY A 156 7.96 5.94 11.33
C GLY A 156 9.39 5.72 10.84
N GLY A 157 9.58 4.80 9.90
CA GLY A 157 10.90 4.44 9.39
C GLY A 157 11.78 3.69 10.40
N LEU A 158 13.01 3.41 10.03
CA LEU A 158 13.95 2.64 10.89
C LEU A 158 14.28 3.35 12.21
N SER A 159 14.19 4.67 12.26
CA SER A 159 14.42 5.45 13.47
C SER A 159 13.34 5.21 14.54
N ALA A 160 12.12 4.87 14.17
CA ALA A 160 11.05 4.54 15.10
C ALA A 160 11.29 3.20 15.83
N VAL A 161 12.03 2.29 15.20
CA VAL A 161 12.37 0.97 15.77
C VAL A 161 13.57 1.06 16.73
N LYS A 162 14.49 2.00 16.48
CA LYS A 162 15.73 2.16 17.25
C LYS A 162 15.57 2.98 18.54
N ARG A 163 14.39 3.53 18.81
CA ARG A 163 14.06 4.26 20.04
C ARG A 163 13.52 3.33 21.10
#